data_86577a6b8b1cea3e97965b635fc34d52
#
_entry.id   86577a6b8b1cea3e97965b635fc34d52
#
_cell.length_a   1.000
_cell.length_b   1.000
_cell.length_c   1.000
_cell.angle_alpha   90.00
_cell.angle_beta   90.00
_cell.angle_gamma   90.00
#
_symmetry.space_group_name_H-M   'P 1'
#
loop_
_entity.id
_entity.type
_entity.pdbx_description
1 polymer ?
#
loop_
_entity_poly.entity_id
_entity_poly.type
_entity_poly.pdbx_seq_one_letter_code
_entity_poly.pdbx_strand_id
1 'polypeptide(L)'
;MNLYFDTEFTGLQKDTTLISLGIIAEDGHCFYAKFTDYNQEQVNDWIEDNVLAKLELSKEITDLYDVYEVEGTKEEIKEALLYWLGELDDTHFDLVSDVCHYDMVLFIDIFGGAFDLPEFISPACYDINQDISYSTRSMSEAFDVNREELLKDLVENSIDDIYYEMLPILELSEDSKHNSLYDAIIIKALYNMFDYEFTK
;
A
#
# COMPACT_ATOMS: atom_id res chain seq x y z
N MET A 1 14.68 -6.74 -2.55
CA MET A 1 13.75 -5.87 -3.32
C MET A 1 12.67 -5.36 -2.41
N ASN A 2 12.32 -4.08 -2.49
CA ASN A 2 11.21 -3.51 -1.75
C ASN A 2 9.88 -3.82 -2.46
N LEU A 3 8.88 -4.21 -1.66
CA LEU A 3 7.48 -4.34 -2.07
C LEU A 3 6.66 -3.31 -1.29
N TYR A 4 6.10 -2.35 -2.00
CA TYR A 4 5.22 -1.33 -1.44
C TYR A 4 3.79 -1.85 -1.52
N PHE A 5 3.08 -1.86 -0.40
CA PHE A 5 1.76 -2.48 -0.37
C PHE A 5 0.78 -1.72 0.51
N ASP A 6 -0.47 -1.92 0.20
CA ASP A 6 -1.62 -1.45 0.96
C ASP A 6 -2.73 -2.50 0.94
N THR A 7 -3.61 -2.48 1.94
CA THR A 7 -4.76 -3.38 2.03
C THR A 7 -6.05 -2.62 2.31
N GLU A 8 -7.14 -3.04 1.66
CA GLU A 8 -8.48 -2.65 2.06
C GLU A 8 -9.16 -3.79 2.80
N PHE A 9 -9.89 -3.45 3.87
CA PHE A 9 -10.46 -4.43 4.78
C PHE A 9 -11.78 -3.95 5.41
N THR A 10 -12.52 -4.87 6.03
CA THR A 10 -13.89 -4.64 6.48
C THR A 10 -14.04 -3.73 7.71
N GLY A 11 -12.95 -3.17 8.25
CA GLY A 11 -12.99 -2.17 9.31
C GLY A 11 -11.88 -2.34 10.35
N LEU A 12 -11.77 -1.40 11.30
CA LEU A 12 -10.70 -1.32 12.30
C LEU A 12 -10.94 -2.20 13.55
N GLN A 13 -11.72 -3.26 13.44
CA GLN A 13 -11.92 -4.23 14.51
C GLN A 13 -10.91 -5.39 14.40
N LYS A 14 -10.72 -6.11 15.49
CA LYS A 14 -9.71 -7.18 15.58
C LYS A 14 -9.93 -8.34 14.60
N ASP A 15 -11.19 -8.64 14.28
CA ASP A 15 -11.63 -9.74 13.43
C ASP A 15 -11.97 -9.27 12.00
N THR A 16 -11.37 -8.16 11.58
CA THR A 16 -11.49 -7.62 10.22
C THR A 16 -10.97 -8.61 9.18
N THR A 17 -11.49 -8.52 7.96
CA THR A 17 -11.12 -9.40 6.84
C THR A 17 -10.73 -8.60 5.60
N LEU A 18 -9.79 -9.14 4.81
CA LEU A 18 -9.30 -8.51 3.59
C LEU A 18 -10.38 -8.38 2.52
N ILE A 19 -10.45 -7.22 1.89
CA ILE A 19 -11.24 -6.93 0.69
C ILE A 19 -10.34 -6.88 -0.52
N SER A 20 -9.21 -6.15 -0.45
CA SER A 20 -8.22 -6.12 -1.52
C SER A 20 -6.80 -5.99 -0.98
N LEU A 21 -5.84 -6.37 -1.83
CA LEU A 21 -4.41 -6.20 -1.61
C LEU A 21 -3.78 -5.65 -2.88
N GLY A 22 -3.11 -4.52 -2.78
CA GLY A 22 -2.28 -3.94 -3.83
C GLY A 22 -0.81 -3.98 -3.47
N ILE A 23 0.03 -4.43 -4.40
CA ILE A 23 1.49 -4.43 -4.25
C ILE A 23 2.11 -3.84 -5.53
N ILE A 24 3.10 -2.99 -5.36
CA ILE A 24 4.01 -2.60 -6.44
C ILE A 24 5.45 -2.89 -6.02
N ALA A 25 6.15 -3.66 -6.83
CA ALA A 25 7.56 -3.95 -6.61
C ALA A 25 8.46 -2.75 -6.98
N GLU A 26 9.68 -2.76 -6.48
CA GLU A 26 10.69 -1.71 -6.76
C GLU A 26 10.93 -1.53 -8.26
N ASP A 27 10.90 -2.60 -9.04
CA ASP A 27 11.07 -2.61 -10.50
C ASP A 27 9.81 -2.18 -11.29
N GLY A 28 8.65 -2.04 -10.62
CA GLY A 28 7.40 -1.56 -11.20
C GLY A 28 6.37 -2.63 -11.55
N HIS A 29 6.67 -3.93 -11.37
CA HIS A 29 5.65 -4.96 -11.49
C HIS A 29 4.60 -4.84 -10.39
N CYS A 30 3.34 -5.03 -10.74
CA CYS A 30 2.23 -4.88 -9.82
C CYS A 30 1.47 -6.19 -9.62
N PHE A 31 0.99 -6.37 -8.39
CA PHE A 31 0.03 -7.42 -8.03
C PHE A 31 -1.20 -6.76 -7.44
N TYR A 32 -2.38 -7.15 -7.90
CA TYR A 32 -3.65 -6.67 -7.37
C TYR A 32 -4.60 -7.83 -7.14
N ALA A 33 -5.09 -7.95 -5.91
CA ALA A 33 -5.99 -9.03 -5.52
C ALA A 33 -7.29 -8.51 -4.93
N LYS A 34 -8.41 -9.11 -5.35
CA LYS A 34 -9.76 -8.90 -4.79
C LYS A 34 -10.22 -10.18 -4.10
N PHE A 35 -10.48 -10.10 -2.79
CA PHE A 35 -10.91 -11.25 -1.98
C PHE A 35 -12.41 -11.46 -2.09
N THR A 36 -12.86 -12.71 -2.30
CA THR A 36 -14.28 -13.06 -2.41
C THR A 36 -14.84 -13.63 -1.11
N ASP A 37 -13.99 -13.95 -0.15
CA ASP A 37 -14.33 -14.61 1.12
C ASP A 37 -14.22 -13.69 2.35
N TYR A 38 -14.19 -12.36 2.14
CA TYR A 38 -14.29 -11.41 3.24
C TYR A 38 -15.66 -11.48 3.95
N ASN A 39 -15.71 -11.07 5.21
CA ASN A 39 -16.93 -11.11 6.02
C ASN A 39 -17.92 -10.01 5.60
N GLN A 40 -18.90 -10.36 4.78
CA GLN A 40 -19.94 -9.47 4.27
C GLN A 40 -20.81 -8.85 5.37
N GLU A 41 -20.92 -9.49 6.55
CA GLU A 41 -21.68 -8.94 7.69
C GLU A 41 -20.98 -7.72 8.32
N GLN A 42 -19.69 -7.52 8.03
CA GLN A 42 -18.92 -6.37 8.50
C GLN A 42 -18.97 -5.18 7.54
N VAL A 43 -19.49 -5.37 6.32
CA VAL A 43 -19.64 -4.30 5.34
C VAL A 43 -20.73 -3.34 5.78
N ASN A 44 -20.39 -2.06 5.84
CA ASN A 44 -21.31 -0.96 6.10
C ASN A 44 -21.38 -0.01 4.90
N ASP A 45 -22.29 0.95 4.92
CA ASP A 45 -22.50 1.90 3.82
C ASP A 45 -21.19 2.62 3.42
N TRP A 46 -20.33 2.94 4.40
CA TRP A 46 -19.05 3.62 4.11
C TRP A 46 -18.10 2.71 3.32
N ILE A 47 -17.97 1.43 3.72
CA ILE A 47 -17.14 0.45 3.00
C ILE A 47 -17.70 0.19 1.60
N GLU A 48 -19.03 0.10 1.46
CA GLU A 48 -19.67 -0.10 0.17
C GLU A 48 -19.37 1.07 -0.79
N ASP A 49 -19.52 2.32 -0.32
CA ASP A 49 -19.35 3.52 -1.13
C ASP A 49 -17.87 3.88 -1.39
N ASN A 50 -16.96 3.60 -0.45
CA ASN A 50 -15.58 4.09 -0.51
C ASN A 50 -14.54 3.00 -0.83
N VAL A 51 -14.85 1.73 -0.64
CA VAL A 51 -13.95 0.60 -0.91
C VAL A 51 -14.50 -0.26 -2.05
N LEU A 52 -15.66 -0.91 -1.85
CA LEU A 52 -16.19 -1.87 -2.83
C LEU A 52 -16.51 -1.21 -4.18
N ALA A 53 -17.01 0.04 -4.17
CA ALA A 53 -17.27 0.78 -5.41
C ALA A 53 -16.00 1.15 -6.20
N LYS A 54 -14.81 0.99 -5.59
CA LYS A 54 -13.52 1.42 -6.17
C LYS A 54 -12.56 0.27 -6.48
N LEU A 55 -13.02 -0.97 -6.40
CA LEU A 55 -12.17 -2.15 -6.61
C LEU A 55 -11.71 -2.33 -8.06
N GLU A 56 -12.39 -1.73 -9.03
CA GLU A 56 -12.03 -1.89 -10.45
C GLU A 56 -10.85 -0.94 -10.79
N LEU A 57 -9.82 -1.52 -11.40
CA LEU A 57 -8.69 -0.75 -11.89
C LEU A 57 -9.07 0.07 -13.11
N SER A 58 -8.60 1.29 -13.20
CA SER A 58 -8.76 2.08 -14.41
C SER A 58 -7.89 1.53 -15.53
N LYS A 59 -8.32 1.81 -16.78
CA LYS A 59 -7.56 1.39 -17.96
C LYS A 59 -6.18 2.02 -18.01
N GLU A 60 -6.04 3.24 -17.51
CA GLU A 60 -4.79 3.99 -17.47
C GLU A 60 -3.75 3.26 -16.62
N ILE A 61 -4.14 2.69 -15.47
CA ILE A 61 -3.24 1.88 -14.62
C ILE A 61 -2.78 0.63 -15.37
N THR A 62 -3.70 -0.11 -15.98
CA THR A 62 -3.37 -1.35 -16.69
C THR A 62 -2.62 -1.13 -18.00
N ASP A 63 -2.71 0.06 -18.59
CA ASP A 63 -1.90 0.45 -19.76
C ASP A 63 -0.47 0.90 -19.33
N LEU A 64 -0.30 1.41 -18.09
CA LEU A 64 0.96 1.96 -17.60
C LEU A 64 1.81 0.93 -16.86
N TYR A 65 1.19 0.03 -16.10
CA TYR A 65 1.85 -0.98 -15.28
C TYR A 65 1.55 -2.39 -15.76
N ASP A 66 2.53 -3.28 -15.61
CA ASP A 66 2.31 -4.73 -15.76
C ASP A 66 1.64 -5.24 -14.48
N VAL A 67 0.30 -5.36 -14.52
CA VAL A 67 -0.51 -5.73 -13.36
C VAL A 67 -0.94 -7.18 -13.45
N TYR A 68 -0.51 -8.00 -12.50
CA TYR A 68 -1.07 -9.33 -12.27
C TYR A 68 -2.32 -9.18 -11.39
N GLU A 69 -3.49 -9.19 -12.03
CA GLU A 69 -4.78 -9.06 -11.33
C GLU A 69 -5.39 -10.45 -11.07
N VAL A 70 -5.90 -10.67 -9.85
CA VAL A 70 -6.57 -11.91 -9.43
C VAL A 70 -7.78 -11.61 -8.55
N GLU A 71 -8.84 -12.39 -8.70
CA GLU A 71 -10.01 -12.39 -7.82
C GLU A 71 -10.26 -13.82 -7.33
N GLY A 72 -10.40 -14.02 -6.02
CA GLY A 72 -10.58 -15.35 -5.45
C GLY A 72 -10.66 -15.36 -3.94
N THR A 73 -10.68 -16.54 -3.38
CA THR A 73 -10.55 -16.78 -1.94
C THR A 73 -9.13 -16.51 -1.45
N LYS A 74 -8.96 -16.32 -0.15
CA LYS A 74 -7.65 -16.10 0.47
C LYS A 74 -6.62 -17.17 0.05
N GLU A 75 -7.02 -18.44 -0.04
CA GLU A 75 -6.10 -19.51 -0.44
C GLU A 75 -5.72 -19.43 -1.93
N GLU A 76 -6.66 -19.11 -2.81
CA GLU A 76 -6.36 -18.90 -4.25
C GLU A 76 -5.46 -17.69 -4.47
N ILE A 77 -5.69 -16.60 -3.71
CA ILE A 77 -4.86 -15.39 -3.77
C ILE A 77 -3.45 -15.68 -3.22
N LYS A 78 -3.32 -16.44 -2.14
CA LYS A 78 -2.01 -16.89 -1.62
C LYS A 78 -1.21 -17.65 -2.68
N GLU A 79 -1.83 -18.59 -3.39
CA GLU A 79 -1.16 -19.34 -4.47
C GLU A 79 -0.73 -18.40 -5.61
N ALA A 80 -1.60 -17.48 -6.02
CA ALA A 80 -1.30 -16.48 -7.05
C ALA A 80 -0.18 -15.52 -6.62
N LEU A 81 -0.19 -15.06 -5.36
CA LEU A 81 0.85 -14.19 -4.80
C LEU A 81 2.21 -14.89 -4.77
N LEU A 82 2.25 -16.15 -4.33
CA LEU A 82 3.50 -16.94 -4.33
C LEU A 82 4.03 -17.16 -5.75
N TYR A 83 3.15 -17.40 -6.71
CA TYR A 83 3.54 -17.51 -8.12
C TYR A 83 4.13 -16.18 -8.63
N TRP A 84 3.44 -15.07 -8.41
CA TRP A 84 3.89 -13.75 -8.83
C TRP A 84 5.23 -13.36 -8.21
N LEU A 85 5.43 -13.59 -6.89
CA LEU A 85 6.71 -13.36 -6.22
C LEU A 85 7.84 -14.21 -6.81
N GLY A 86 7.52 -15.42 -7.27
CA GLY A 86 8.49 -16.31 -7.94
C GLY A 86 8.91 -15.86 -9.34
N GLU A 87 8.13 -14.99 -9.99
CA GLU A 87 8.47 -14.42 -11.30
C GLU A 87 9.35 -13.15 -11.18
N LEU A 88 9.42 -12.55 -9.97
CA LEU A 88 10.30 -11.40 -9.73
C LEU A 88 11.76 -11.84 -9.63
N ASP A 89 12.67 -11.03 -10.17
CA ASP A 89 14.11 -11.31 -10.18
C ASP A 89 14.78 -10.92 -8.84
N ASP A 90 14.26 -11.49 -7.74
CA ASP A 90 14.85 -11.35 -6.41
C ASP A 90 14.59 -12.58 -5.53
N THR A 91 15.37 -12.74 -4.48
CA THR A 91 15.30 -13.86 -3.53
C THR A 91 14.91 -13.43 -2.11
N HIS A 92 14.70 -12.13 -1.89
CA HIS A 92 14.28 -11.59 -0.60
C HIS A 92 13.49 -10.30 -0.78
N PHE A 93 12.37 -10.19 -0.07
CA PHE A 93 11.44 -9.08 -0.17
C PHE A 93 11.27 -8.38 1.17
N ASP A 94 11.49 -7.07 1.17
CA ASP A 94 11.19 -6.19 2.29
C ASP A 94 9.87 -5.47 2.04
N LEU A 95 9.02 -5.42 3.07
CA LEU A 95 7.68 -4.85 2.97
C LEU A 95 7.69 -3.39 3.42
N VAL A 96 7.06 -2.53 2.66
CA VAL A 96 6.92 -1.08 2.92
C VAL A 96 5.45 -0.69 2.82
N SER A 97 4.93 -0.01 3.83
CA SER A 97 3.56 0.50 3.86
C SER A 97 3.50 1.84 4.60
N ASP A 98 2.36 2.49 4.59
CA ASP A 98 2.03 3.57 5.52
C ASP A 98 1.08 3.07 6.60
N VAL A 99 1.27 3.47 7.87
CA VAL A 99 0.46 3.00 9.02
C VAL A 99 0.29 1.46 9.06
N CYS A 100 1.35 0.73 8.83
CA CYS A 100 1.44 -0.70 8.50
C CYS A 100 0.79 -1.70 9.49
N HIS A 101 0.11 -1.26 10.55
CA HIS A 101 -0.31 -2.14 11.65
C HIS A 101 -1.34 -3.20 11.23
N TYR A 102 -2.42 -2.79 10.57
CA TYR A 102 -3.43 -3.71 10.07
C TYR A 102 -2.95 -4.42 8.81
N ASP A 103 -2.35 -3.68 7.89
CA ASP A 103 -1.86 -4.19 6.62
C ASP A 103 -0.91 -5.37 6.81
N MET A 104 0.08 -5.23 7.69
CA MET A 104 1.03 -6.31 7.96
C MET A 104 0.39 -7.52 8.63
N VAL A 105 -0.54 -7.31 9.56
CA VAL A 105 -1.26 -8.43 10.21
C VAL A 105 -2.12 -9.18 9.21
N LEU A 106 -2.83 -8.47 8.35
CA LEU A 106 -3.70 -9.04 7.32
C LEU A 106 -2.88 -9.70 6.20
N PHE A 107 -1.76 -9.10 5.80
CA PHE A 107 -0.82 -9.71 4.86
C PHE A 107 -0.28 -11.06 5.40
N ILE A 108 0.15 -11.10 6.65
CA ILE A 108 0.60 -12.33 7.32
C ILE A 108 -0.53 -13.38 7.38
N ASP A 109 -1.78 -12.94 7.60
CA ASP A 109 -2.93 -13.85 7.67
C ASP A 109 -3.23 -14.56 6.33
N ILE A 110 -2.82 -13.98 5.19
CA ILE A 110 -2.91 -14.65 3.88
C ILE A 110 -2.14 -15.99 3.91
N PHE A 111 -1.02 -16.05 4.63
CA PHE A 111 -0.18 -17.25 4.76
C PHE A 111 -0.64 -18.17 5.88
N GLY A 112 -1.58 -17.75 6.72
CA GLY A 112 -2.09 -18.53 7.86
C GLY A 112 -1.53 -18.07 9.21
N GLY A 113 -0.49 -17.22 9.23
CA GLY A 113 0.09 -16.64 10.44
C GLY A 113 1.59 -16.38 10.32
N ALA A 114 2.16 -15.74 11.32
CA ALA A 114 3.55 -15.28 11.30
C ALA A 114 4.59 -16.41 11.17
N PHE A 115 4.26 -17.63 11.59
CA PHE A 115 5.15 -18.79 11.48
C PHE A 115 5.07 -19.49 10.12
N ASP A 116 4.06 -19.15 9.32
CA ASP A 116 3.81 -19.71 8.00
C ASP A 116 4.22 -18.71 6.88
N LEU A 117 4.68 -17.50 7.25
CA LEU A 117 5.21 -16.53 6.32
C LEU A 117 6.47 -17.12 5.64
N PRO A 118 6.57 -17.08 4.29
CA PRO A 118 7.75 -17.55 3.58
C PRO A 118 9.05 -16.88 4.06
N GLU A 119 10.14 -17.66 4.22
CA GLU A 119 11.43 -17.16 4.70
C GLU A 119 12.06 -16.06 3.83
N PHE A 120 11.65 -15.96 2.57
CA PHE A 120 12.10 -14.92 1.65
C PHE A 120 11.33 -13.60 1.76
N ILE A 121 10.29 -13.53 2.62
CA ILE A 121 9.56 -12.30 2.94
C ILE A 121 9.99 -11.83 4.34
N SER A 122 10.40 -10.58 4.45
CA SER A 122 10.74 -9.96 5.74
C SER A 122 9.53 -9.97 6.68
N PRO A 123 9.67 -10.44 7.92
CA PRO A 123 8.58 -10.38 8.91
C PRO A 123 8.39 -8.96 9.48
N ALA A 124 9.26 -8.02 9.14
CA ALA A 124 9.17 -6.62 9.54
C ALA A 124 8.66 -5.77 8.36
N CYS A 125 7.72 -4.89 8.65
CA CYS A 125 7.27 -3.89 7.70
C CYS A 125 7.92 -2.54 8.03
N TYR A 126 8.42 -1.86 7.00
CA TYR A 126 8.88 -0.49 7.09
C TYR A 126 7.69 0.46 6.97
N ASP A 127 7.47 1.29 7.99
CA ASP A 127 6.37 2.26 8.03
C ASP A 127 6.90 3.65 7.67
N ILE A 128 6.58 4.14 6.48
CA ILE A 128 7.06 5.44 5.99
C ILE A 128 6.61 6.61 6.86
N ASN A 129 5.46 6.51 7.54
CA ASN A 129 4.97 7.57 8.43
C ASN A 129 5.83 7.75 9.67
N GLN A 130 6.56 6.72 10.10
CA GLN A 130 7.50 6.86 11.22
C GLN A 130 8.66 7.77 10.84
N ASP A 131 9.21 7.65 9.64
CA ASP A 131 10.31 8.50 9.16
C ASP A 131 9.83 9.92 8.87
N ILE A 132 8.68 10.09 8.23
CA ILE A 132 8.06 11.40 8.01
C ILE A 132 7.85 12.08 9.37
N SER A 133 7.31 11.35 10.35
CA SER A 133 7.06 11.85 11.69
C SER A 133 8.36 12.21 12.45
N TYR A 134 9.41 11.40 12.29
CA TYR A 134 10.71 11.67 12.91
C TYR A 134 11.39 12.88 12.27
N SER A 135 11.41 12.94 10.95
CA SER A 135 12.02 14.03 10.18
C SER A 135 11.35 15.37 10.47
N THR A 136 10.02 15.43 10.44
CA THR A 136 9.28 16.64 10.78
C THR A 136 9.46 17.09 12.21
N ARG A 137 9.64 16.16 13.16
CA ARG A 137 9.97 16.49 14.55
C ARG A 137 11.35 17.12 14.67
N SER A 138 12.35 16.53 14.03
CA SER A 138 13.72 17.04 14.05
C SER A 138 13.81 18.42 13.39
N MET A 139 13.13 18.65 12.27
CA MET A 139 13.08 19.95 11.60
C MET A 139 12.33 20.99 12.45
N SER A 140 11.19 20.64 13.04
CA SER A 140 10.43 21.53 13.92
C SER A 140 11.28 22.00 15.12
N GLU A 141 12.02 21.08 15.75
CA GLU A 141 12.93 21.42 16.85
C GLU A 141 14.13 22.29 16.39
N ALA A 142 14.69 22.00 15.22
CA ALA A 142 15.85 22.74 14.68
C ALA A 142 15.51 24.15 14.20
N PHE A 143 14.33 24.37 13.67
CA PHE A 143 13.92 25.66 13.08
C PHE A 143 12.88 26.43 13.90
N ASP A 144 12.47 25.89 15.06
CA ASP A 144 11.44 26.49 15.95
C ASP A 144 10.12 26.81 15.20
N VAL A 145 9.70 25.87 14.35
CA VAL A 145 8.46 25.96 13.58
C VAL A 145 7.39 25.00 14.10
N ASN A 146 6.12 25.29 13.82
CA ASN A 146 5.01 24.45 14.24
C ASN A 146 5.07 23.12 13.48
N ARG A 147 5.18 22.01 14.23
CA ARG A 147 5.26 20.66 13.66
C ARG A 147 4.04 20.26 12.84
N GLU A 148 2.82 20.64 13.28
CA GLU A 148 1.59 20.32 12.55
C GLU A 148 1.53 21.06 11.20
N GLU A 149 1.99 22.31 11.17
CA GLU A 149 2.08 23.10 9.96
C GLU A 149 3.14 22.54 9.00
N LEU A 150 4.30 22.14 9.54
CA LEU A 150 5.36 21.51 8.78
C LEU A 150 4.97 20.13 8.22
N LEU A 151 4.25 19.32 9.01
CA LEU A 151 3.69 18.04 8.55
C LEU A 151 2.70 18.24 7.41
N LYS A 152 1.81 19.25 7.56
CA LYS A 152 0.84 19.59 6.54
C LYS A 152 1.53 20.02 5.24
N ASP A 153 2.50 20.92 5.33
CA ASP A 153 3.24 21.38 4.15
C ASP A 153 4.03 20.26 3.47
N LEU A 154 4.72 19.40 4.24
CA LEU A 154 5.55 18.33 3.67
C LEU A 154 4.72 17.16 3.14
N VAL A 155 3.65 16.76 3.82
CA VAL A 155 2.86 15.59 3.41
C VAL A 155 1.80 15.99 2.38
N GLU A 156 1.02 17.03 2.63
CA GLU A 156 -0.03 17.47 1.70
C GLU A 156 0.57 18.02 0.39
N ASN A 157 1.60 18.87 0.46
CA ASN A 157 2.24 19.39 -0.74
C ASN A 157 3.01 18.30 -1.50
N SER A 158 3.63 17.34 -0.80
CA SER A 158 4.33 16.23 -1.44
C SER A 158 3.37 15.24 -2.08
N ILE A 159 2.24 14.96 -1.44
CA ILE A 159 1.16 14.18 -2.04
C ILE A 159 0.61 14.94 -3.24
N ASP A 160 0.34 16.24 -3.10
CA ASP A 160 -0.15 17.07 -4.19
C ASP A 160 0.85 17.14 -5.35
N ASP A 161 2.14 17.31 -5.10
CA ASP A 161 3.18 17.29 -6.13
C ASP A 161 3.28 15.93 -6.83
N ILE A 162 3.23 14.83 -6.08
CA ILE A 162 3.15 13.47 -6.65
C ILE A 162 1.87 13.31 -7.45
N TYR A 163 0.74 13.76 -6.93
CA TYR A 163 -0.52 13.77 -7.66
C TYR A 163 -0.41 14.61 -8.95
N TYR A 164 0.17 15.81 -8.91
CA TYR A 164 0.34 16.67 -10.09
C TYR A 164 1.28 16.08 -11.14
N GLU A 165 2.33 15.39 -10.74
CA GLU A 165 3.24 14.70 -11.67
C GLU A 165 2.61 13.43 -12.26
N MET A 166 1.81 12.71 -11.47
CA MET A 166 1.17 11.47 -11.86
C MET A 166 -0.26 11.66 -12.42
N LEU A 167 -0.94 12.77 -12.09
CA LEU A 167 -2.29 13.11 -12.57
C LEU A 167 -2.47 13.00 -14.10
N PRO A 168 -1.51 13.44 -14.95
CA PRO A 168 -1.66 13.30 -16.39
C PRO A 168 -1.60 11.84 -16.86
N ILE A 169 -1.07 10.94 -16.01
CA ILE A 169 -0.78 9.55 -16.33
C ILE A 169 -1.81 8.64 -15.69
N LEU A 170 -2.26 8.96 -14.47
CA LEU A 170 -3.03 8.03 -13.64
C LEU A 170 -4.48 8.45 -13.39
N GLU A 171 -4.90 9.65 -13.82
CA GLU A 171 -6.19 10.24 -13.42
C GLU A 171 -6.48 10.04 -11.92
N LEU A 172 -5.42 10.10 -11.09
CA LEU A 172 -5.54 9.96 -9.64
C LEU A 172 -6.33 11.16 -9.14
N SER A 173 -7.63 11.01 -9.10
CA SER A 173 -8.53 11.91 -8.41
C SER A 173 -8.65 11.50 -6.94
N GLU A 174 -9.26 12.34 -6.10
CA GLU A 174 -9.67 11.91 -4.75
C GLU A 174 -10.57 10.65 -4.79
N ASP A 175 -11.21 10.40 -5.92
CA ASP A 175 -12.03 9.20 -6.16
C ASP A 175 -11.19 7.90 -6.25
N SER A 176 -9.87 7.98 -6.44
CA SER A 176 -8.98 6.80 -6.50
C SER A 176 -8.52 6.33 -5.12
N LYS A 177 -8.67 7.14 -4.06
CA LYS A 177 -8.39 6.72 -2.68
C LYS A 177 -9.23 5.50 -2.29
N HIS A 178 -8.65 4.63 -1.47
CA HIS A 178 -9.25 3.37 -1.04
C HIS A 178 -9.35 2.32 -2.16
N ASN A 179 -8.43 2.35 -3.10
CA ASN A 179 -8.05 1.21 -3.91
C ASN A 179 -6.61 0.82 -3.56
N SER A 180 -6.40 -0.34 -2.98
CA SER A 180 -5.11 -0.73 -2.41
C SER A 180 -3.93 -0.69 -3.39
N LEU A 181 -4.15 -0.89 -4.71
CA LEU A 181 -3.05 -0.75 -5.68
C LEU A 181 -2.68 0.72 -5.92
N TYR A 182 -3.66 1.62 -6.00
CA TYR A 182 -3.37 3.06 -6.11
C TYR A 182 -2.64 3.57 -4.89
N ASP A 183 -3.09 3.16 -3.69
CA ASP A 183 -2.47 3.58 -2.43
C ASP A 183 -1.04 3.01 -2.31
N ALA A 184 -0.79 1.77 -2.73
CA ALA A 184 0.56 1.19 -2.83
C ALA A 184 1.49 1.96 -3.79
N ILE A 185 0.97 2.45 -4.93
CA ILE A 185 1.74 3.28 -5.89
C ILE A 185 2.12 4.62 -5.23
N ILE A 186 1.22 5.24 -4.50
CA ILE A 186 1.50 6.47 -3.75
C ILE A 186 2.55 6.22 -2.65
N ILE A 187 2.45 5.14 -1.91
CA ILE A 187 3.44 4.73 -0.89
C ILE A 187 4.84 4.63 -1.52
N LYS A 188 4.96 3.97 -2.68
CA LYS A 188 6.24 3.87 -3.41
C LYS A 188 6.77 5.24 -3.83
N ALA A 189 5.92 6.11 -4.35
CA ALA A 189 6.32 7.44 -4.78
C ALA A 189 6.82 8.29 -3.60
N LEU A 190 6.10 8.26 -2.47
CA LEU A 190 6.49 8.93 -1.22
C LEU A 190 7.82 8.37 -0.68
N TYR A 191 7.98 7.04 -0.63
CA TYR A 191 9.22 6.41 -0.19
C TYR A 191 10.41 6.89 -1.02
N ASN A 192 10.31 6.84 -2.34
CA ASN A 192 11.37 7.26 -3.25
C ASN A 192 11.74 8.74 -3.09
N MET A 193 10.75 9.60 -2.84
CA MET A 193 10.98 11.02 -2.60
C MET A 193 11.75 11.25 -1.30
N PHE A 194 11.36 10.60 -0.21
CA PHE A 194 12.03 10.74 1.09
C PHE A 194 13.42 10.08 1.11
N ASP A 195 13.60 8.90 0.52
CA ASP A 195 14.90 8.23 0.45
C ASP A 195 15.93 9.07 -0.34
N TYR A 196 15.49 9.75 -1.41
CA TYR A 196 16.35 10.62 -2.20
C TYR A 196 16.81 11.88 -1.43
N GLU A 197 15.99 12.45 -0.55
CA GLU A 197 16.34 13.65 0.22
C GLU A 197 17.28 13.36 1.41
N PHE A 198 17.20 12.16 2.01
CA PHE A 198 17.98 11.80 3.20
C PHE A 198 19.30 11.09 2.89
N THR A 199 19.52 10.64 1.66
CA THR A 199 20.79 10.00 1.23
C THR A 199 21.81 10.98 0.65
N LYS A 200 21.51 12.28 0.60
CA LYS A 200 22.44 13.37 0.21
C LYS A 200 22.87 14.18 1.39
#